data_eeda880703ddf5275f09d3e86313c226
#
_entry.id   eeda880703ddf5275f09d3e86313c226
#
_cell.length_a   1.000
_cell.length_b   1.000
_cell.length_c   1.000
_cell.angle_alpha   90.00
_cell.angle_beta   90.00
_cell.angle_gamma   90.00
#
_symmetry.space_group_name_H-M   'P 1'
#
loop_
_entity.id
_entity.type
_entity.pdbx_description
1 polymer ?
#
loop_
_entity_poly.entity_id
_entity_poly.type
_entity_poly.pdbx_seq_one_letter_code
_entity_poly.pdbx_strand_id
1 'polypeptide(L)'
;MEPTDDRAVPLKTLLRWGEALSAIARTGLGFTESLYERERFEEILKVAADIRAEADGEEAPDHAGSLVQEWMDTVGKGVPGYVTPKVAVGAAVGNDKGELLLIQRADSGIWLYPTGWCDVGYSAAEVVVKEVEEETGIIDEPVRLIAVLDGLRLGFTRVPLYSLLFYCRAVGGELSPHPLETSDVGWFTRDTLPYPLVGSERWGDHVFAALNGERRDVLYDNVRQPMWRGDSAKS
;
A
#
# COMPACT_ATOMS: atom_id res chain seq x y z
N MET A 1 -26.56 -9.60 28.44
CA MET A 1 -25.20 -9.17 28.13
C MET A 1 -24.55 -10.39 27.49
N GLU A 2 -24.64 -10.48 26.16
CA GLU A 2 -23.98 -11.55 25.40
C GLU A 2 -22.48 -11.40 25.56
N PRO A 3 -21.72 -12.48 25.70
CA PRO A 3 -20.27 -12.40 25.72
C PRO A 3 -19.79 -11.93 24.34
N THR A 4 -19.17 -10.77 24.30
CA THR A 4 -18.41 -10.35 23.13
C THR A 4 -17.37 -11.43 22.87
N ASP A 5 -17.45 -12.11 21.73
CA ASP A 5 -16.45 -13.10 21.32
C ASP A 5 -15.12 -12.38 21.04
N ASP A 6 -14.32 -12.26 22.09
CA ASP A 6 -13.01 -11.59 22.09
C ASP A 6 -11.93 -12.38 21.29
N ARG A 7 -12.36 -13.40 20.52
CA ARG A 7 -11.52 -14.29 19.72
C ARG A 7 -11.57 -14.05 18.22
N ALA A 8 -12.31 -13.05 17.77
CA ALA A 8 -12.34 -12.71 16.34
C ALA A 8 -10.96 -12.27 15.85
N VAL A 9 -10.46 -12.93 14.80
CA VAL A 9 -9.17 -12.57 14.18
C VAL A 9 -9.29 -11.20 13.52
N PRO A 10 -8.39 -10.25 13.83
CA PRO A 10 -8.47 -8.92 13.22
C PRO A 10 -8.40 -8.99 11.69
N LEU A 11 -9.23 -8.22 11.00
CA LEU A 11 -9.32 -8.13 9.54
C LEU A 11 -7.93 -8.06 8.86
N LYS A 12 -7.06 -7.15 9.32
CA LYS A 12 -5.69 -7.01 8.81
C LYS A 12 -4.84 -8.28 8.93
N THR A 13 -5.17 -9.16 9.87
CA THR A 13 -4.50 -10.44 10.07
C THR A 13 -4.98 -11.46 9.06
N LEU A 14 -6.29 -11.53 8.79
CA LEU A 14 -6.87 -12.37 7.75
C LEU A 14 -6.35 -11.97 6.37
N LEU A 15 -6.37 -10.69 6.03
CA LEU A 15 -5.81 -10.18 4.78
C LEU A 15 -4.35 -10.59 4.61
N ARG A 16 -3.53 -10.42 5.65
CA ARG A 16 -2.12 -10.82 5.60
C ARG A 16 -1.93 -12.32 5.40
N TRP A 17 -2.73 -13.15 6.07
CA TRP A 17 -2.63 -14.60 5.93
C TRP A 17 -3.06 -15.06 4.54
N GLY A 18 -4.17 -14.57 4.03
CA GLY A 18 -4.65 -14.87 2.69
C GLY A 18 -3.62 -14.51 1.63
N GLU A 19 -3.08 -13.29 1.69
CA GLU A 19 -2.07 -12.82 0.73
C GLU A 19 -0.74 -13.61 0.83
N ALA A 20 -0.28 -13.91 2.04
CA ALA A 20 0.95 -14.70 2.23
C ALA A 20 0.80 -16.12 1.68
N LEU A 21 -0.32 -16.79 1.97
CA LEU A 21 -0.59 -18.14 1.46
C LEU A 21 -0.75 -18.14 -0.06
N SER A 22 -1.48 -17.16 -0.62
CA SER A 22 -1.63 -17.06 -2.07
C SER A 22 -0.29 -16.80 -2.78
N ALA A 23 0.58 -15.97 -2.20
CA ALA A 23 1.91 -15.70 -2.75
C ALA A 23 2.80 -16.95 -2.73
N ILE A 24 2.79 -17.73 -1.65
CA ILE A 24 3.52 -19.01 -1.53
C ILE A 24 3.00 -19.99 -2.58
N ALA A 25 1.68 -20.16 -2.67
CA ALA A 25 1.06 -21.09 -3.62
C ALA A 25 1.37 -20.71 -5.07
N ARG A 26 1.19 -19.45 -5.47
CA ARG A 26 1.48 -18.97 -6.83
C ARG A 26 2.97 -19.09 -7.18
N THR A 27 3.85 -18.82 -6.23
CA THR A 27 5.29 -19.03 -6.43
C THR A 27 5.59 -20.52 -6.64
N GLY A 28 5.05 -21.40 -5.81
CA GLY A 28 5.19 -22.85 -5.97
C GLY A 28 4.66 -23.34 -7.33
N LEU A 29 3.47 -22.92 -7.74
CA LEU A 29 2.88 -23.22 -9.05
C LEU A 29 3.73 -22.72 -10.22
N GLY A 30 4.43 -21.59 -10.06
CA GLY A 30 5.30 -21.02 -11.08
C GLY A 30 6.61 -21.79 -11.29
N PHE A 31 7.04 -22.59 -10.31
CA PHE A 31 8.31 -23.34 -10.35
C PHE A 31 8.16 -24.86 -10.45
N THR A 32 7.03 -25.41 -9.97
CA THR A 32 6.90 -26.88 -9.92
C THR A 32 6.56 -27.47 -11.29
N GLU A 33 7.22 -28.61 -11.60
CA GLU A 33 6.90 -29.49 -12.72
C GLU A 33 6.12 -30.74 -12.25
N SER A 34 6.00 -30.95 -10.93
CA SER A 34 5.31 -32.09 -10.33
C SER A 34 3.82 -31.86 -10.27
N LEU A 35 3.02 -32.76 -10.87
CA LEU A 35 1.55 -32.70 -10.79
C LEU A 35 1.05 -32.82 -9.35
N TYR A 36 1.71 -33.66 -8.53
CA TYR A 36 1.35 -33.82 -7.13
C TYR A 36 1.54 -32.53 -6.32
N GLU A 37 2.68 -31.84 -6.50
CA GLU A 37 2.93 -30.57 -5.85
C GLU A 37 1.98 -29.47 -6.35
N ARG A 38 1.68 -29.50 -7.65
CA ARG A 38 0.73 -28.57 -8.25
C ARG A 38 -0.64 -28.63 -7.56
N GLU A 39 -1.18 -29.86 -7.38
CA GLU A 39 -2.44 -30.05 -6.66
C GLU A 39 -2.37 -29.48 -5.23
N ARG A 40 -1.26 -29.66 -4.52
CA ARG A 40 -1.07 -29.12 -3.16
C ARG A 40 -1.05 -27.61 -3.14
N PHE A 41 -0.38 -26.96 -4.08
CA PHE A 41 -0.36 -25.52 -4.18
C PHE A 41 -1.74 -24.95 -4.59
N GLU A 42 -2.49 -25.63 -5.43
CA GLU A 42 -3.87 -25.27 -5.77
C GLU A 42 -4.80 -25.38 -4.55
N GLU A 43 -4.62 -26.38 -3.69
CA GLU A 43 -5.35 -26.48 -2.40
C GLU A 43 -5.02 -25.33 -1.48
N ILE A 44 -3.75 -24.96 -1.33
CA ILE A 44 -3.33 -23.80 -0.54
C ILE A 44 -3.96 -22.51 -1.09
N LEU A 45 -4.02 -22.37 -2.41
CA LEU A 45 -4.61 -21.20 -3.06
C LEU A 45 -6.11 -21.07 -2.74
N LYS A 46 -6.85 -22.18 -2.71
CA LYS A 46 -8.27 -22.20 -2.30
C LYS A 46 -8.44 -21.74 -0.84
N VAL A 47 -7.64 -22.28 0.08
CA VAL A 47 -7.69 -21.86 1.49
C VAL A 47 -7.35 -20.36 1.64
N ALA A 48 -6.39 -19.86 0.86
CA ALA A 48 -6.07 -18.44 0.85
C ALA A 48 -7.25 -17.58 0.35
N ALA A 49 -7.97 -18.07 -0.66
CA ALA A 49 -9.15 -17.40 -1.20
C ALA A 49 -10.31 -17.38 -0.19
N ASP A 50 -10.54 -18.48 0.52
CA ASP A 50 -11.56 -18.54 1.59
C ASP A 50 -11.25 -17.51 2.71
N ILE A 51 -9.99 -17.43 3.14
CA ILE A 51 -9.56 -16.45 4.15
C ILE A 51 -9.75 -15.02 3.62
N ARG A 52 -9.50 -14.78 2.35
CA ARG A 52 -9.67 -13.46 1.75
C ARG A 52 -11.14 -13.09 1.60
N ALA A 53 -11.99 -14.01 1.15
CA ALA A 53 -13.43 -13.80 1.03
C ALA A 53 -14.06 -13.49 2.40
N GLU A 54 -13.67 -14.21 3.45
CA GLU A 54 -14.08 -13.91 4.84
C GLU A 54 -13.64 -12.51 5.27
N ALA A 55 -12.41 -12.11 4.93
CA ALA A 55 -11.89 -10.77 5.23
C ALA A 55 -12.61 -9.65 4.47
N ASP A 56 -13.09 -9.93 3.26
CA ASP A 56 -13.82 -8.97 2.44
C ASP A 56 -15.28 -8.81 2.89
N GLY A 57 -15.80 -9.78 3.70
CA GLY A 57 -17.16 -9.76 4.21
C GLY A 57 -18.21 -9.96 3.10
N GLU A 58 -17.83 -10.52 1.98
CA GLU A 58 -18.72 -10.78 0.85
C GLU A 58 -19.34 -12.17 0.95
N GLU A 59 -20.64 -12.23 1.17
CA GLU A 59 -21.44 -13.46 1.13
C GLU A 59 -21.73 -13.96 -0.29
N ALA A 60 -20.98 -13.50 -1.30
CA ALA A 60 -21.18 -13.96 -2.67
C ALA A 60 -20.75 -15.44 -2.80
N PRO A 61 -21.62 -16.35 -3.21
CA PRO A 61 -21.34 -17.80 -3.20
C PRO A 61 -20.15 -18.25 -4.06
N ASP A 62 -19.56 -17.35 -4.86
CA ASP A 62 -18.45 -17.64 -5.78
C ASP A 62 -17.29 -16.64 -5.68
N HIS A 63 -17.25 -15.80 -4.63
CA HIS A 63 -16.17 -14.83 -4.48
C HIS A 63 -14.80 -15.50 -4.34
N ALA A 64 -14.70 -16.53 -3.52
CA ALA A 64 -13.46 -17.31 -3.36
C ALA A 64 -13.03 -17.98 -4.68
N GLY A 65 -13.96 -18.52 -5.45
CA GLY A 65 -13.67 -19.11 -6.78
C GLY A 65 -13.12 -18.08 -7.77
N SER A 66 -13.68 -16.87 -7.78
CA SER A 66 -13.21 -15.77 -8.62
C SER A 66 -11.81 -15.33 -8.24
N LEU A 67 -11.47 -15.25 -6.94
CA LEU A 67 -10.13 -14.94 -6.44
C LEU A 67 -9.10 -16.01 -6.86
N VAL A 68 -9.47 -17.30 -6.77
CA VAL A 68 -8.59 -18.40 -7.23
C VAL A 68 -8.26 -18.23 -8.71
N GLN A 69 -9.27 -17.95 -9.55
CA GLN A 69 -9.07 -17.77 -10.99
C GLN A 69 -8.16 -16.55 -11.27
N GLU A 70 -8.42 -15.42 -10.65
CA GLU A 70 -7.59 -14.22 -10.78
C GLU A 70 -6.12 -14.52 -10.41
N TRP A 71 -5.91 -15.22 -9.31
CA TRP A 71 -4.56 -15.58 -8.88
C TRP A 71 -3.88 -16.59 -9.79
N MET A 72 -4.60 -17.58 -10.30
CA MET A 72 -4.09 -18.55 -11.28
C MET A 72 -3.64 -17.87 -12.58
N ASP A 73 -4.33 -16.85 -13.03
CA ASP A 73 -3.98 -16.08 -14.22
C ASP A 73 -2.65 -15.33 -14.07
N THR A 74 -2.16 -15.15 -12.85
CA THR A 74 -0.86 -14.51 -12.55
C THR A 74 0.28 -15.50 -12.36
N VAL A 75 0.03 -16.80 -12.32
CA VAL A 75 1.07 -17.84 -12.13
C VAL A 75 2.06 -17.81 -13.28
N GLY A 76 3.35 -17.82 -12.94
CA GLY A 76 4.44 -17.77 -13.90
C GLY A 76 4.68 -16.39 -14.55
N LYS A 77 3.83 -15.40 -14.28
CA LYS A 77 4.04 -14.01 -14.71
C LYS A 77 4.85 -13.26 -13.66
N GLY A 78 6.10 -13.06 -13.93
CA GLY A 78 7.01 -12.37 -12.99
C GLY A 78 8.42 -12.93 -13.07
N VAL A 79 9.35 -12.36 -12.30
CA VAL A 79 10.77 -12.75 -12.32
C VAL A 79 11.08 -13.62 -11.10
N PRO A 80 11.55 -14.76 -11.34
CA PRO A 80 11.18 -15.93 -12.14
C PRO A 80 10.04 -16.71 -11.48
N GLY A 81 8.82 -16.17 -11.54
CA GLY A 81 7.61 -16.74 -10.93
C GLY A 81 7.34 -16.30 -9.49
N TYR A 82 8.18 -15.46 -8.89
CA TYR A 82 7.95 -14.91 -7.55
C TYR A 82 6.79 -13.93 -7.54
N VAL A 83 5.93 -14.09 -6.54
CA VAL A 83 4.93 -13.09 -6.19
C VAL A 83 5.52 -12.14 -5.16
N THR A 84 5.60 -10.86 -5.50
CA THR A 84 6.14 -9.81 -4.63
C THR A 84 5.08 -8.74 -4.37
N PRO A 85 5.18 -7.96 -3.29
CA PRO A 85 4.36 -6.77 -3.14
C PRO A 85 4.53 -5.85 -4.35
N LYS A 86 3.43 -5.20 -4.75
CA LYS A 86 3.48 -4.10 -5.72
C LYS A 86 4.23 -2.92 -5.13
N VAL A 87 4.65 -2.00 -5.96
CA VAL A 87 5.29 -0.75 -5.53
C VAL A 87 4.41 0.42 -5.93
N ALA A 88 4.16 1.31 -4.99
CA ALA A 88 3.52 2.60 -5.21
C ALA A 88 4.44 3.72 -4.71
N VAL A 89 4.23 4.92 -5.19
CA VAL A 89 4.89 6.13 -4.68
C VAL A 89 3.89 7.02 -3.97
N GLY A 90 4.41 7.89 -3.11
CA GLY A 90 3.67 9.00 -2.51
C GLY A 90 4.55 10.24 -2.47
N ALA A 91 3.94 11.41 -2.55
CA ALA A 91 4.61 12.69 -2.59
C ALA A 91 4.21 13.59 -1.42
N ALA A 92 5.11 13.80 -0.46
CA ALA A 92 4.98 14.85 0.54
C ALA A 92 5.53 16.16 -0.04
N VAL A 93 4.70 16.87 -0.82
CA VAL A 93 5.09 18.11 -1.47
C VAL A 93 4.92 19.29 -0.54
N GLY A 94 6.01 20.01 -0.27
CA GLY A 94 6.02 21.23 0.52
C GLY A 94 6.17 22.49 -0.34
N ASN A 95 5.48 23.56 0.03
CA ASN A 95 5.69 24.88 -0.55
C ASN A 95 6.57 25.77 0.37
N ASP A 96 6.89 26.99 -0.10
CA ASP A 96 7.73 27.96 0.65
C ASP A 96 7.10 28.45 1.96
N LYS A 97 5.81 28.20 2.18
CA LYS A 97 5.11 28.54 3.43
C LYS A 97 5.14 27.39 4.45
N GLY A 98 5.75 26.25 4.10
CA GLY A 98 5.76 25.05 4.94
C GLY A 98 4.42 24.30 4.97
N GLU A 99 3.56 24.52 3.98
CA GLU A 99 2.30 23.81 3.82
C GLU A 99 2.50 22.54 3.00
N LEU A 100 1.73 21.51 3.33
CA LEU A 100 1.69 20.20 2.66
C LEU A 100 0.58 20.17 1.61
N LEU A 101 0.90 19.71 0.41
CA LEU A 101 -0.07 19.43 -0.64
C LEU A 101 -0.81 18.13 -0.33
N LEU A 102 -2.15 18.20 -0.34
CA LEU A 102 -3.01 17.03 -0.21
C LEU A 102 -4.08 17.03 -1.31
N ILE A 103 -4.52 15.85 -1.67
CA ILE A 103 -5.64 15.60 -2.57
C ILE A 103 -6.80 14.95 -1.81
N GLN A 104 -8.02 15.17 -2.26
CA GLN A 104 -9.19 14.41 -1.85
C GLN A 104 -9.59 13.45 -2.97
N ARG A 105 -9.62 12.18 -2.70
CA ARG A 105 -10.02 11.16 -3.67
C ARG A 105 -11.50 11.28 -4.03
N ALA A 106 -11.81 11.23 -5.32
CA ALA A 106 -13.19 11.33 -5.81
C ALA A 106 -14.05 10.10 -5.44
N ASP A 107 -13.43 8.91 -5.32
CA ASP A 107 -14.11 7.64 -5.04
C ASP A 107 -14.52 7.46 -3.57
N SER A 108 -13.73 8.01 -2.64
CA SER A 108 -13.88 7.74 -1.20
C SER A 108 -14.04 9.01 -0.35
N GLY A 109 -13.74 10.19 -0.89
CA GLY A 109 -13.73 11.45 -0.16
C GLY A 109 -12.59 11.56 0.87
N ILE A 110 -11.66 10.61 0.85
CA ILE A 110 -10.55 10.55 1.79
C ILE A 110 -9.41 11.46 1.30
N TRP A 111 -8.81 12.21 2.23
CA TRP A 111 -7.62 13.02 1.97
C TRP A 111 -6.35 12.21 2.15
N LEU A 112 -5.36 12.44 1.30
CA LEU A 112 -4.02 11.88 1.37
C LEU A 112 -3.04 12.74 0.56
N TYR A 113 -1.76 12.44 0.63
CA TYR A 113 -0.76 13.01 -0.27
C TYR A 113 -0.93 12.42 -1.69
N PRO A 114 -0.51 13.11 -2.77
CA PRO A 114 -0.51 12.57 -4.14
C PRO A 114 0.19 11.21 -4.20
N THR A 115 -0.40 10.22 -4.89
CA THR A 115 0.08 8.85 -4.89
C THR A 115 -0.34 8.06 -6.12
N GLY A 116 0.56 7.21 -6.63
CA GLY A 116 0.24 6.34 -7.75
C GLY A 116 1.08 5.06 -7.80
N TRP A 117 0.73 4.17 -8.71
CA TRP A 117 1.45 2.94 -8.98
C TRP A 117 2.74 3.20 -9.73
N CYS A 118 3.82 2.49 -9.38
CA CYS A 118 5.05 2.55 -10.15
C CYS A 118 4.90 1.78 -11.47
N ASP A 119 4.85 2.53 -12.56
CA ASP A 119 4.84 1.97 -13.92
C ASP A 119 6.22 1.44 -14.32
N VAL A 120 6.23 0.33 -15.05
CA VAL A 120 7.46 -0.25 -15.60
C VAL A 120 8.06 0.72 -16.63
N GLY A 121 9.35 0.96 -16.53
CA GLY A 121 10.09 1.86 -17.43
C GLY A 121 10.35 3.24 -16.86
N TYR A 122 9.75 3.56 -15.70
CA TYR A 122 10.00 4.79 -14.95
C TYR A 122 10.71 4.50 -13.63
N SER A 123 11.56 5.39 -13.19
CA SER A 123 12.06 5.38 -11.82
C SER A 123 10.96 5.85 -10.85
N ALA A 124 11.06 5.46 -9.57
CA ALA A 124 10.10 5.90 -8.56
C ALA A 124 10.01 7.44 -8.45
N ALA A 125 11.11 8.15 -8.65
CA ALA A 125 11.13 9.61 -8.62
C ALA A 125 10.41 10.23 -9.83
N GLU A 126 10.52 9.62 -11.02
CA GLU A 126 9.79 10.07 -12.22
C GLU A 126 8.29 9.86 -12.06
N VAL A 127 7.88 8.74 -11.45
CA VAL A 127 6.45 8.49 -11.16
C VAL A 127 5.92 9.52 -10.15
N VAL A 128 6.68 9.86 -9.11
CA VAL A 128 6.29 10.92 -8.16
C VAL A 128 5.97 12.22 -8.87
N VAL A 129 6.87 12.71 -9.75
CA VAL A 129 6.65 13.96 -10.50
C VAL A 129 5.40 13.87 -11.37
N LYS A 130 5.25 12.74 -12.08
CA LYS A 130 4.08 12.49 -12.92
C LYS A 130 2.77 12.56 -12.13
N GLU A 131 2.67 11.82 -11.03
CA GLU A 131 1.45 11.74 -10.20
C GLU A 131 1.11 13.11 -9.57
N VAL A 132 2.11 13.84 -9.07
CA VAL A 132 1.89 15.18 -8.51
C VAL A 132 1.31 16.12 -9.56
N GLU A 133 1.88 16.15 -10.76
CA GLU A 133 1.40 17.01 -11.84
C GLU A 133 -0.01 16.58 -12.31
N GLU A 134 -0.25 15.29 -12.51
CA GLU A 134 -1.53 14.75 -13.00
C GLU A 134 -2.66 14.95 -11.96
N GLU A 135 -2.43 14.66 -10.68
CA GLU A 135 -3.44 14.74 -9.64
C GLU A 135 -3.71 16.18 -9.15
N THR A 136 -2.72 17.09 -9.28
CA THR A 136 -2.77 18.39 -8.59
C THR A 136 -2.48 19.61 -9.45
N GLY A 137 -1.88 19.46 -10.64
CA GLY A 137 -1.39 20.55 -11.48
C GLY A 137 -0.10 21.23 -10.94
N ILE A 138 0.44 20.78 -9.82
CA ILE A 138 1.67 21.33 -9.23
C ILE A 138 2.89 20.66 -9.87
N ILE A 139 3.91 21.46 -10.14
CA ILE A 139 5.22 20.99 -10.61
C ILE A 139 6.12 20.87 -9.38
N ASP A 140 6.72 19.72 -9.18
CA ASP A 140 7.56 19.44 -8.03
C ASP A 140 8.95 18.90 -8.39
N GLU A 141 9.85 18.96 -7.43
CA GLU A 141 11.17 18.31 -7.47
C GLU A 141 11.30 17.34 -6.30
N PRO A 142 11.48 16.03 -6.57
CA PRO A 142 11.80 15.06 -5.54
C PRO A 142 13.17 15.38 -4.89
N VAL A 143 13.18 15.52 -3.57
CA VAL A 143 14.39 15.86 -2.81
C VAL A 143 15.02 14.62 -2.18
N ARG A 144 14.21 13.76 -1.56
CA ARG A 144 14.66 12.53 -0.92
C ARG A 144 13.52 11.60 -0.55
N LEU A 145 13.82 10.32 -0.46
CA LEU A 145 12.95 9.34 0.16
C LEU A 145 12.87 9.60 1.69
N ILE A 146 11.67 9.61 2.25
CA ILE A 146 11.45 9.84 3.69
C ILE A 146 10.75 8.68 4.40
N ALA A 147 10.04 7.82 3.65
CA ALA A 147 9.46 6.61 4.22
C ALA A 147 9.34 5.48 3.21
N VAL A 148 9.36 4.24 3.74
CA VAL A 148 8.94 3.01 3.05
C VAL A 148 7.88 2.37 3.94
N LEU A 149 6.63 2.33 3.46
CA LEU A 149 5.47 1.91 4.24
C LEU A 149 4.86 0.64 3.65
N ASP A 150 4.59 -0.36 4.49
CA ASP A 150 3.84 -1.57 4.11
C ASP A 150 2.34 -1.26 4.19
N GLY A 151 1.72 -1.00 3.04
CA GLY A 151 0.32 -0.57 2.96
C GLY A 151 -0.67 -1.60 3.52
N LEU A 152 -0.42 -2.90 3.27
CA LEU A 152 -1.26 -3.97 3.82
C LEU A 152 -1.12 -4.06 5.34
N ARG A 153 0.10 -3.99 5.86
CA ARG A 153 0.36 -4.04 7.30
C ARG A 153 -0.25 -2.88 8.06
N LEU A 154 -0.23 -1.70 7.46
CA LEU A 154 -0.78 -0.48 8.04
C LEU A 154 -2.31 -0.36 7.84
N GLY A 155 -2.90 -1.19 6.98
CA GLY A 155 -4.32 -1.18 6.69
C GLY A 155 -4.73 -0.07 5.69
N PHE A 156 -3.78 0.50 4.96
CA PHE A 156 -4.07 1.51 3.93
C PHE A 156 -4.61 0.89 2.65
N THR A 157 -4.33 -0.37 2.42
CA THR A 157 -4.76 -1.12 1.26
C THR A 157 -5.02 -2.57 1.60
N ARG A 158 -5.81 -3.23 0.77
CA ARG A 158 -6.03 -4.69 0.81
C ARG A 158 -5.06 -5.45 -0.09
N VAL A 159 -4.27 -4.74 -0.90
CA VAL A 159 -3.27 -5.31 -1.82
C VAL A 159 -1.90 -5.21 -1.19
N PRO A 160 -1.08 -6.28 -1.20
CA PRO A 160 0.32 -6.19 -0.77
C PRO A 160 1.06 -5.15 -1.58
N LEU A 161 1.55 -4.11 -0.93
CA LEU A 161 2.36 -3.08 -1.57
C LEU A 161 3.34 -2.43 -0.59
N TYR A 162 4.43 -1.94 -1.14
CA TYR A 162 5.30 -0.97 -0.49
C TYR A 162 5.08 0.40 -1.11
N SER A 163 4.76 1.40 -0.27
CA SER A 163 4.67 2.79 -0.68
C SER A 163 5.99 3.50 -0.36
N LEU A 164 6.59 4.08 -1.39
CA LEU A 164 7.81 4.87 -1.31
C LEU A 164 7.42 6.35 -1.18
N LEU A 165 7.48 6.91 0.03
CA LEU A 165 7.10 8.29 0.28
C LEU A 165 8.31 9.21 0.10
N PHE A 166 8.24 10.10 -0.89
CA PHE A 166 9.25 11.12 -1.15
C PHE A 166 8.85 12.46 -0.52
N TYR A 167 9.82 13.16 0.03
CA TYR A 167 9.71 14.59 0.24
C TYR A 167 10.06 15.29 -1.07
N CYS A 168 9.15 16.18 -1.49
CA CYS A 168 9.28 16.96 -2.70
C CYS A 168 9.11 18.45 -2.38
N ARG A 169 9.67 19.29 -3.22
CA ARG A 169 9.52 20.74 -3.15
C ARG A 169 8.69 21.23 -4.34
N ALA A 170 7.63 21.97 -4.09
CA ALA A 170 6.90 22.66 -5.14
C ALA A 170 7.79 23.70 -5.81
N VAL A 171 7.85 23.71 -7.13
CA VAL A 171 8.65 24.64 -7.93
C VAL A 171 7.82 25.42 -8.95
N GLY A 172 6.55 25.09 -9.13
CA GLY A 172 5.63 25.79 -10.05
C GLY A 172 4.26 25.12 -10.13
N GLY A 173 3.50 25.52 -11.13
CA GLY A 173 2.14 25.02 -11.36
C GLY A 173 1.09 25.76 -10.57
N GLU A 174 -0.17 25.43 -10.84
CA GLU A 174 -1.35 25.96 -10.15
C GLU A 174 -2.24 24.79 -9.75
N LEU A 175 -2.94 24.90 -8.61
CA LEU A 175 -3.83 23.84 -8.13
C LEU A 175 -4.91 23.55 -9.16
N SER A 176 -4.94 22.32 -9.66
CA SER A 176 -5.88 21.82 -10.64
C SER A 176 -6.18 20.35 -10.35
N PRO A 177 -7.28 20.02 -9.68
CA PRO A 177 -7.60 18.62 -9.37
C PRO A 177 -7.85 17.82 -10.66
N HIS A 178 -7.39 16.58 -10.69
CA HIS A 178 -7.67 15.67 -11.81
C HIS A 178 -9.17 15.37 -11.90
N PRO A 179 -9.81 15.56 -13.07
CA PRO A 179 -11.27 15.60 -13.18
C PRO A 179 -11.99 14.28 -12.83
N LEU A 180 -11.29 13.13 -12.85
CA LEU A 180 -11.87 11.82 -12.58
C LEU A 180 -11.43 11.21 -11.23
N GLU A 181 -10.25 11.59 -10.75
CA GLU A 181 -9.61 10.91 -9.60
C GLU A 181 -9.61 11.75 -8.35
N THR A 182 -9.57 13.08 -8.51
CA THR A 182 -9.42 14.04 -7.43
C THR A 182 -10.60 14.98 -7.34
N SER A 183 -11.36 14.95 -6.24
CA SER A 183 -12.49 15.85 -6.03
C SER A 183 -12.07 17.23 -5.52
N ASP A 184 -10.94 17.32 -4.82
CA ASP A 184 -10.39 18.56 -4.28
C ASP A 184 -8.87 18.44 -4.09
N VAL A 185 -8.16 19.58 -4.08
CA VAL A 185 -6.72 19.67 -3.86
C VAL A 185 -6.41 20.97 -3.09
N GLY A 186 -5.48 20.92 -2.16
CA GLY A 186 -5.15 22.09 -1.35
C GLY A 186 -3.85 22.01 -0.59
N TRP A 187 -3.43 23.18 -0.06
CA TRP A 187 -2.28 23.35 0.80
C TRP A 187 -2.71 23.42 2.26
N PHE A 188 -2.05 22.65 3.13
CA PHE A 188 -2.44 22.52 4.52
C PHE A 188 -1.24 22.63 5.46
N THR A 189 -1.38 23.39 6.53
CA THR A 189 -0.46 23.33 7.66
C THR A 189 -0.78 22.15 8.57
N ARG A 190 0.08 21.83 9.52
CA ARG A 190 -0.21 20.77 10.51
C ARG A 190 -1.52 21.01 11.26
N ASP A 191 -1.87 22.26 11.52
CA ASP A 191 -3.03 22.63 12.33
C ASP A 191 -4.35 22.68 11.50
N THR A 192 -4.23 22.72 10.18
CA THR A 192 -5.36 22.83 9.26
C THR A 192 -5.60 21.56 8.45
N LEU A 193 -4.98 20.44 8.82
CA LEU A 193 -5.14 19.16 8.12
C LEU A 193 -6.62 18.79 7.96
N PRO A 194 -7.04 18.36 6.77
CA PRO A 194 -8.43 18.04 6.48
C PRO A 194 -8.82 16.68 7.08
N TYR A 195 -10.13 16.40 7.15
CA TYR A 195 -10.66 15.13 7.63
C TYR A 195 -11.69 14.57 6.62
N PRO A 196 -11.72 13.26 6.40
CA PRO A 196 -10.82 12.20 6.92
C PRO A 196 -9.47 12.19 6.18
N LEU A 197 -8.36 12.04 6.92
CA LEU A 197 -7.00 11.99 6.38
C LEU A 197 -6.35 10.65 6.71
N VAL A 198 -5.88 9.91 5.69
CA VAL A 198 -5.32 8.57 5.87
C VAL A 198 -3.92 8.57 6.44
N GLY A 199 -3.73 7.85 7.54
CA GLY A 199 -2.44 7.44 8.06
C GLY A 199 -1.54 8.55 8.58
N SER A 200 -2.07 9.76 8.77
CA SER A 200 -1.29 10.92 9.23
C SER A 200 -0.61 10.69 10.58
N GLU A 201 -1.18 9.86 11.43
CA GLU A 201 -0.59 9.41 12.70
C GLU A 201 0.72 8.62 12.50
N ARG A 202 0.92 8.04 11.33
CA ARG A 202 2.12 7.25 11.00
C ARG A 202 3.20 8.08 10.33
N TRP A 203 2.83 8.86 9.31
CA TRP A 203 3.78 9.58 8.46
C TRP A 203 3.90 11.08 8.81
N GLY A 204 2.89 11.65 9.47
CA GLY A 204 2.77 13.10 9.64
C GLY A 204 3.98 13.77 10.26
N ASP A 205 4.53 13.22 11.35
CA ASP A 205 5.72 13.79 12.00
C ASP A 205 6.95 13.79 11.09
N HIS A 206 7.14 12.77 10.25
CA HIS A 206 8.25 12.70 9.30
C HIS A 206 8.09 13.70 8.15
N VAL A 207 6.85 13.83 7.65
CA VAL A 207 6.52 14.77 6.58
C VAL A 207 6.74 16.20 7.04
N PHE A 208 6.13 16.63 8.15
CA PHE A 208 6.29 18.01 8.63
C PHE A 208 7.72 18.34 9.09
N ALA A 209 8.46 17.37 9.61
CA ALA A 209 9.89 17.54 9.85
C ALA A 209 10.66 17.80 8.54
N ALA A 210 10.32 17.06 7.48
CA ALA A 210 10.95 17.26 6.18
C ALA A 210 10.61 18.63 5.56
N LEU A 211 9.36 19.06 5.65
CA LEU A 211 8.92 20.39 5.20
C LEU A 211 9.66 21.52 5.94
N ASN A 212 9.94 21.33 7.22
CA ASN A 212 10.69 22.28 8.05
C ASN A 212 12.22 22.19 7.85
N GLY A 213 12.70 21.42 6.87
CA GLY A 213 14.12 21.27 6.57
C GLY A 213 14.88 20.32 7.51
N GLU A 214 14.20 19.64 8.42
CA GLU A 214 14.80 18.65 9.31
C GLU A 214 15.13 17.38 8.53
N ARG A 215 16.32 16.81 8.76
CA ARG A 215 16.70 15.51 8.21
C ARG A 215 16.53 14.43 9.27
N ARG A 216 15.68 13.46 8.96
CA ARG A 216 15.49 12.24 9.75
C ARG A 216 15.85 11.03 8.91
N ASP A 217 16.16 9.93 9.57
CA ASP A 217 16.30 8.64 8.91
C ASP A 217 14.99 8.24 8.21
N VAL A 218 15.09 7.41 7.16
CA VAL A 218 13.92 6.92 6.44
C VAL A 218 13.03 6.13 7.41
N LEU A 219 11.77 6.53 7.49
CA LEU A 219 10.77 5.81 8.27
C LEU A 219 10.45 4.48 7.59
N TYR A 220 10.49 3.40 8.32
CA TYR A 220 10.03 2.08 7.87
C TYR A 220 9.35 1.33 9.00
N ASP A 221 8.64 0.28 8.64
CA ASP A 221 7.91 -0.52 9.63
C ASP A 221 8.86 -1.34 10.50
N ASN A 222 8.62 -1.33 11.81
CA ASN A 222 9.44 -2.06 12.76
C ASN A 222 9.47 -3.55 12.43
N VAL A 223 10.65 -4.15 12.60
CA VAL A 223 10.82 -5.60 12.48
C VAL A 223 9.96 -6.28 13.54
N ARG A 224 9.09 -7.17 13.09
CA ARG A 224 8.36 -8.09 13.97
C ARG A 224 9.24 -9.31 14.24
N GLN A 225 8.91 -10.06 15.31
CA GLN A 225 9.55 -11.38 15.48
C GLN A 225 9.29 -12.19 14.20
N PRO A 226 10.34 -12.61 13.50
CA PRO A 226 10.15 -13.24 12.20
C PRO A 226 9.43 -14.56 12.33
N MET A 227 8.40 -14.79 11.53
CA MET A 227 7.65 -16.06 11.52
C MET A 227 8.55 -17.28 11.19
N TRP A 228 9.66 -17.05 10.48
CA TRP A 228 10.61 -18.11 10.11
C TRP A 228 11.58 -18.52 11.24
N ARG A 229 11.61 -17.81 12.38
CA ARG A 229 12.53 -18.14 13.48
C ARG A 229 11.98 -19.12 14.50
N GLY A 230 10.74 -19.57 14.37
CA GLY A 230 10.13 -20.46 15.36
C GLY A 230 10.23 -19.95 16.81
N ASP A 231 9.71 -20.69 17.77
CA ASP A 231 9.77 -20.33 19.20
C ASP A 231 11.13 -20.56 19.87
N SER A 232 12.16 -20.98 19.12
CA SER A 232 13.49 -21.34 19.63
C SER A 232 14.38 -20.14 20.02
N ALA A 233 13.89 -18.91 19.98
CA ALA A 233 14.63 -17.71 20.42
C ALA A 233 14.31 -17.29 21.87
N LYS A 234 13.81 -18.21 22.70
CA LYS A 234 13.72 -18.04 24.16
C LYS A 234 14.80 -18.91 24.81
N SER A 235 16.05 -18.47 24.78
CA SER A 235 17.10 -18.93 25.68
C SER A 235 18.05 -17.78 25.99
#